data_acd3a39cc1e1a8d8ece9360f42801c44
#
_entry.id   acd3a39cc1e1a8d8ece9360f42801c44
#
_cell.length_a   1.000
_cell.length_b   1.000
_cell.length_c   1.000
_cell.angle_alpha   90.00
_cell.angle_beta   90.00
_cell.angle_gamma   90.00
#
_symmetry.space_group_name_H-M   'P 1'
#
loop_
_entity.id
_entity.type
_entity.pdbx_description
1 polymer ?
#
loop_
_entity_poly.entity_id
_entity_poly.type
_entity_poly.pdbx_seq_one_letter_code
_entity_poly.pdbx_strand_id
1 'polypeptide(L)'
;TKLIVDPASGTKKTFDTIDSLDILDGGKGTDTLSIVTADAGTNATPTLTNIENVNVKFQAGSTIDLVNATGVETVKVHNSTGAAGTVASVAGATLSVANQKVDVNFDGSTAEKLNLNFDTVGTAAAAGSITVDLGVIDGSQATSFNIIAKDAYVTLKETAGTTAGATTTSATIAATGTNKIQFATSDLATIETL
;
A
#
# COMPACT_ATOMS: atom_id res chain seq x y z
N THR A 1 18.16 6.61 2.10
CA THR A 1 18.98 5.75 1.20
C THR A 1 20.43 5.93 1.54
N LYS A 2 21.10 4.89 2.01
CA LYS A 2 22.54 4.91 2.26
C LYS A 2 23.26 4.58 0.96
N LEU A 3 24.02 5.52 0.42
CA LEU A 3 24.87 5.30 -0.74
C LEU A 3 26.23 4.81 -0.28
N ILE A 4 26.62 3.59 -0.66
CA ILE A 4 27.96 3.05 -0.43
C ILE A 4 28.62 2.88 -1.81
N VAL A 5 29.85 3.33 -1.92
CA VAL A 5 30.66 3.08 -3.12
C VAL A 5 31.44 1.79 -2.87
N ASP A 6 31.24 0.81 -3.75
CA ASP A 6 32.04 -0.41 -3.74
C ASP A 6 33.49 -0.03 -4.07
N PRO A 7 34.45 -0.21 -3.14
CA PRO A 7 35.82 0.20 -3.35
C PRO A 7 36.54 -0.61 -4.44
N ALA A 8 36.04 -1.79 -4.78
CA ALA A 8 36.64 -2.65 -5.80
C ALA A 8 36.24 -2.27 -7.23
N SER A 9 34.98 -1.84 -7.41
CA SER A 9 34.42 -1.52 -8.74
C SER A 9 34.18 -0.04 -8.98
N GLY A 10 34.23 0.79 -7.94
CA GLY A 10 33.84 2.19 -8.00
C GLY A 10 32.35 2.40 -8.25
N THR A 11 31.55 1.33 -8.29
CA THR A 11 30.13 1.38 -8.59
C THR A 11 29.36 1.90 -7.37
N LYS A 12 28.51 2.90 -7.60
CA LYS A 12 27.57 3.38 -6.58
C LYS A 12 26.45 2.38 -6.43
N LYS A 13 26.32 1.78 -5.28
CA LYS A 13 25.22 0.89 -4.94
C LYS A 13 24.22 1.59 -4.02
N THR A 14 22.96 1.56 -4.40
CA THR A 14 21.87 2.06 -3.57
C THR A 14 21.38 0.89 -2.71
N PHE A 15 21.18 1.13 -1.43
CA PHE A 15 20.69 0.11 -0.50
C PHE A 15 19.31 0.51 0.01
N ASP A 16 18.52 -0.48 0.36
CA ASP A 16 17.28 -0.26 1.07
C ASP A 16 17.53 0.46 2.40
N THR A 17 16.58 1.27 2.82
CA THR A 17 16.70 2.00 4.09
C THR A 17 16.27 1.16 5.29
N ILE A 18 15.74 -0.03 5.04
CA ILE A 18 15.23 -0.95 6.07
C ILE A 18 15.53 -2.39 5.67
N ASP A 19 15.74 -3.24 6.67
CA ASP A 19 15.87 -4.69 6.51
C ASP A 19 15.13 -5.45 7.62
N SER A 20 15.17 -6.79 7.57
CA SER A 20 14.45 -7.64 8.53
C SER A 20 15.10 -7.70 9.93
N LEU A 21 16.29 -7.14 10.10
CA LEU A 21 16.97 -7.08 11.39
C LEU A 21 16.73 -5.75 12.12
N ASP A 22 16.08 -4.79 11.44
CA ASP A 22 15.78 -3.51 12.05
C ASP A 22 14.71 -3.64 13.12
N ILE A 23 15.01 -3.08 14.30
CA ILE A 23 14.09 -2.98 15.43
C ILE A 23 13.97 -1.49 15.75
N LEU A 24 12.79 -0.93 15.54
CA LEU A 24 12.53 0.50 15.67
C LEU A 24 11.38 0.73 16.64
N ASP A 25 11.60 1.64 17.58
CA ASP A 25 10.58 2.09 18.53
C ASP A 25 10.42 3.61 18.40
N GLY A 26 9.22 4.05 18.00
CA GLY A 26 8.88 5.46 17.87
C GLY A 26 8.74 6.16 19.22
N GLY A 27 8.38 5.42 20.29
CA GLY A 27 8.27 5.96 21.62
C GLY A 27 6.91 6.58 21.92
N LYS A 28 6.88 7.82 22.40
CA LYS A 28 5.66 8.55 22.72
C LYS A 28 5.36 9.58 21.64
N GLY A 29 4.13 9.68 21.25
CA GLY A 29 3.67 10.69 20.28
C GLY A 29 3.04 10.04 19.08
N THR A 30 3.10 10.70 17.96
CA THR A 30 2.70 10.15 16.65
C THR A 30 3.94 10.13 15.78
N ASP A 31 4.42 8.94 15.50
CA ASP A 31 5.70 8.71 14.85
C ASP A 31 5.54 8.28 13.39
N THR A 32 6.50 8.66 12.58
CA THR A 32 6.48 8.36 11.14
C THR A 32 7.79 7.72 10.72
N LEU A 33 7.70 6.51 10.19
CA LEU A 33 8.80 5.84 9.50
C LEU A 33 8.71 6.06 8.00
N SER A 34 9.79 6.51 7.38
CA SER A 34 9.88 6.64 5.93
C SER A 34 10.87 5.63 5.36
N ILE A 35 10.37 4.77 4.49
CA ILE A 35 11.10 3.66 3.86
C ILE A 35 11.30 3.97 2.38
N VAL A 36 12.51 3.74 1.89
CA VAL A 36 12.80 3.71 0.45
C VAL A 36 13.42 2.37 0.12
N THR A 37 12.80 1.62 -0.77
CA THR A 37 13.38 0.38 -1.29
C THR A 37 14.04 0.66 -2.63
N ALA A 38 15.28 0.21 -2.79
CA ALA A 38 16.09 0.49 -3.97
C ALA A 38 16.37 -0.76 -4.81
N ASP A 39 16.42 -1.92 -4.18
CA ASP A 39 16.75 -3.19 -4.83
C ASP A 39 15.48 -4.03 -5.10
N ALA A 40 15.42 -4.64 -6.29
CA ALA A 40 14.32 -5.52 -6.66
C ALA A 40 14.40 -6.85 -5.88
N GLY A 41 13.23 -7.37 -5.50
CA GLY A 41 13.11 -8.67 -4.83
C GLY A 41 13.53 -8.66 -3.36
N THR A 42 13.83 -7.52 -2.77
CA THR A 42 14.09 -7.40 -1.34
C THR A 42 12.80 -7.58 -0.56
N ASN A 43 12.82 -8.50 0.42
CA ASN A 43 11.75 -8.67 1.39
C ASN A 43 12.29 -8.24 2.75
N ALA A 44 11.73 -7.18 3.33
CA ALA A 44 12.10 -6.73 4.67
C ALA A 44 10.91 -6.92 5.62
N THR A 45 11.20 -7.49 6.78
CA THR A 45 10.23 -7.77 7.86
C THR A 45 10.72 -7.11 9.15
N PRO A 46 10.74 -5.77 9.22
CA PRO A 46 11.24 -5.07 10.40
C PRO A 46 10.33 -5.26 11.62
N THR A 47 10.90 -5.14 12.80
CA THR A 47 10.12 -5.05 14.05
C THR A 47 9.87 -3.58 14.36
N LEU A 48 8.60 -3.18 14.35
CA LEU A 48 8.17 -1.81 14.59
C LEU A 48 7.27 -1.74 15.82
N THR A 49 7.54 -0.79 16.71
CA THR A 49 6.74 -0.54 17.90
C THR A 49 6.48 0.95 18.03
N ASN A 50 5.25 1.34 18.38
CA ASN A 50 4.87 2.75 18.58
C ASN A 50 5.24 3.63 17.36
N ILE A 51 4.94 3.13 16.16
CA ILE A 51 5.08 3.87 14.89
C ILE A 51 3.73 3.81 14.20
N GLU A 52 3.01 4.93 14.19
CA GLU A 52 1.65 5.01 13.68
C GLU A 52 1.60 5.17 12.17
N ASN A 53 2.62 5.82 11.59
CA ASN A 53 2.64 6.10 10.16
C ASN A 53 3.84 5.45 9.48
N VAL A 54 3.57 4.62 8.48
CA VAL A 54 4.60 4.00 7.64
C VAL A 54 4.46 4.53 6.22
N ASN A 55 5.44 5.30 5.77
CA ASN A 55 5.50 5.84 4.41
C ASN A 55 6.51 5.04 3.58
N VAL A 56 6.08 4.51 2.43
CA VAL A 56 6.93 3.67 1.58
C VAL A 56 7.05 4.28 0.19
N LYS A 57 8.27 4.31 -0.31
CA LYS A 57 8.58 4.63 -1.70
C LYS A 57 9.33 3.47 -2.33
N PHE A 58 8.72 2.81 -3.30
CA PHE A 58 9.36 1.76 -4.08
C PHE A 58 10.12 2.34 -5.27
N GLN A 59 11.43 2.14 -5.32
CA GLN A 59 12.24 2.41 -6.52
C GLN A 59 12.43 1.15 -7.37
N ALA A 60 12.16 -0.02 -6.79
CA ALA A 60 12.13 -1.31 -7.43
C ALA A 60 11.04 -2.16 -6.78
N GLY A 61 10.58 -3.21 -7.47
CA GLY A 61 9.59 -4.16 -6.94
C GLY A 61 10.16 -4.94 -5.75
N SER A 62 9.64 -4.67 -4.56
CA SER A 62 10.05 -5.28 -3.30
C SER A 62 8.85 -5.41 -2.36
N THR A 63 9.02 -6.13 -1.26
CA THR A 63 7.98 -6.32 -0.24
C THR A 63 8.47 -5.80 1.10
N ILE A 64 7.63 -4.99 1.75
CA ILE A 64 7.76 -4.63 3.16
C ILE A 64 6.65 -5.36 3.90
N ASP A 65 7.02 -6.28 4.78
CA ASP A 65 6.06 -7.07 5.57
C ASP A 65 6.00 -6.52 6.99
N LEU A 66 4.83 -6.05 7.38
CA LEU A 66 4.56 -5.44 8.68
C LEU A 66 4.08 -6.44 9.74
N VAL A 67 4.28 -7.76 9.52
CA VAL A 67 3.82 -8.81 10.43
C VAL A 67 4.34 -8.64 11.86
N ASN A 68 5.51 -8.03 12.04
CA ASN A 68 6.11 -7.71 13.33
C ASN A 68 5.91 -6.25 13.74
N ALA A 69 4.97 -5.53 13.12
CA ALA A 69 4.67 -4.16 13.47
C ALA A 69 3.45 -4.08 14.42
N THR A 70 3.53 -3.19 15.39
CA THR A 70 2.44 -2.91 16.34
C THR A 70 2.17 -1.41 16.39
N GLY A 71 0.89 -1.02 16.39
CA GLY A 71 0.49 0.38 16.49
C GLY A 71 0.39 1.12 15.15
N VAL A 72 0.59 0.46 14.02
CA VAL A 72 0.48 1.10 12.71
C VAL A 72 -0.98 1.46 12.41
N GLU A 73 -1.24 2.75 12.21
CA GLU A 73 -2.57 3.30 11.90
C GLU A 73 -2.70 3.68 10.42
N THR A 74 -1.62 4.08 9.78
CA THR A 74 -1.60 4.49 8.37
C THR A 74 -0.41 3.87 7.64
N VAL A 75 -0.69 3.26 6.51
CA VAL A 75 0.33 2.81 5.54
C VAL A 75 0.16 3.64 4.27
N LYS A 76 1.21 4.34 3.86
CA LYS A 76 1.19 5.21 2.69
C LYS A 76 2.26 4.81 1.68
N VAL A 77 1.84 4.51 0.45
CA VAL A 77 2.76 4.36 -0.70
C VAL A 77 2.73 5.62 -1.54
N HIS A 78 3.91 6.16 -1.86
CA HIS A 78 3.98 7.42 -2.58
C HIS A 78 5.22 7.56 -3.46
N ASN A 79 5.08 8.30 -4.57
CA ASN A 79 6.20 8.67 -5.45
C ASN A 79 7.08 7.49 -5.90
N SER A 80 6.53 6.28 -5.97
CA SER A 80 7.27 5.12 -6.47
C SER A 80 7.56 5.26 -7.96
N THR A 81 8.72 4.78 -8.38
CA THR A 81 9.20 4.92 -9.77
C THR A 81 9.56 3.59 -10.42
N GLY A 82 9.64 2.52 -9.62
CA GLY A 82 9.94 1.17 -10.08
C GLY A 82 8.71 0.34 -10.41
N ALA A 83 8.88 -0.97 -10.47
CA ALA A 83 7.78 -1.91 -10.57
C ALA A 83 6.90 -1.86 -9.32
N ALA A 84 5.69 -2.41 -9.41
CA ALA A 84 4.78 -2.52 -8.28
C ALA A 84 5.48 -3.14 -7.06
N GLY A 85 5.36 -2.47 -5.93
CA GLY A 85 5.83 -2.99 -4.64
C GLY A 85 4.65 -3.40 -3.78
N THR A 86 4.92 -4.23 -2.79
CA THR A 86 3.91 -4.75 -1.86
C THR A 86 4.20 -4.27 -0.44
N VAL A 87 3.17 -3.80 0.25
CA VAL A 87 3.19 -3.70 1.71
C VAL A 87 2.26 -4.77 2.25
N ALA A 88 2.84 -5.78 2.90
CA ALA A 88 2.10 -6.91 3.44
C ALA A 88 1.78 -6.72 4.93
N SER A 89 0.81 -7.50 5.41
CA SER A 89 0.36 -7.54 6.81
C SER A 89 -0.09 -6.16 7.32
N VAL A 90 -0.85 -5.43 6.48
CA VAL A 90 -1.28 -4.06 6.78
C VAL A 90 -2.36 -3.98 7.87
N ALA A 91 -2.87 -5.11 8.35
CA ALA A 91 -3.86 -5.23 9.43
C ALA A 91 -5.04 -4.25 9.25
N GLY A 92 -5.39 -3.49 10.28
CA GLY A 92 -6.49 -2.51 10.28
C GLY A 92 -6.10 -1.10 9.84
N ALA A 93 -4.92 -0.90 9.28
CA ALA A 93 -4.43 0.42 8.92
C ALA A 93 -5.26 1.09 7.80
N THR A 94 -5.32 2.40 7.83
CA THR A 94 -5.76 3.20 6.67
C THR A 94 -4.71 3.10 5.57
N LEU A 95 -5.12 2.71 4.37
CA LEU A 95 -4.23 2.60 3.21
C LEU A 95 -4.27 3.88 2.38
N SER A 96 -3.13 4.47 2.15
CA SER A 96 -3.00 5.72 1.41
C SER A 96 -2.08 5.55 0.21
N VAL A 97 -2.48 6.10 -0.92
CA VAL A 97 -1.66 6.16 -2.14
C VAL A 97 -1.60 7.62 -2.60
N ALA A 98 -0.40 8.16 -2.77
CA ALA A 98 -0.26 9.57 -3.13
C ALA A 98 0.83 9.81 -4.16
N ASN A 99 0.57 10.72 -5.11
CA ASN A 99 1.50 11.07 -6.20
C ASN A 99 2.08 9.83 -6.90
N GLN A 100 1.22 8.86 -7.20
CA GLN A 100 1.61 7.53 -7.64
C GLN A 100 1.22 7.31 -9.10
N LYS A 101 2.15 6.75 -9.89
CA LYS A 101 1.94 6.45 -11.33
C LYS A 101 2.23 5.00 -11.71
N VAL A 102 2.54 4.18 -10.73
CA VAL A 102 2.78 2.75 -10.90
C VAL A 102 1.87 1.98 -9.94
N ASP A 103 1.56 0.74 -10.28
CA ASP A 103 0.69 -0.11 -9.49
C ASP A 103 1.23 -0.31 -8.06
N VAL A 104 0.32 -0.57 -7.14
CA VAL A 104 0.61 -0.75 -5.71
C VAL A 104 -0.13 -1.98 -5.20
N ASN A 105 0.54 -2.80 -4.40
CA ASN A 105 -0.08 -3.93 -3.75
C ASN A 105 -0.08 -3.73 -2.23
N PHE A 106 -1.23 -3.97 -1.62
CA PHE A 106 -1.39 -4.13 -0.18
C PHE A 106 -1.89 -5.55 0.10
N ASP A 107 -1.46 -6.15 1.19
CA ASP A 107 -1.87 -7.51 1.55
C ASP A 107 -2.10 -7.64 3.06
N GLY A 108 -2.93 -8.62 3.45
CA GLY A 108 -3.16 -8.95 4.86
C GLY A 108 -3.97 -7.90 5.63
N SER A 109 -4.91 -7.21 4.97
CA SER A 109 -5.86 -6.37 5.70
C SER A 109 -6.83 -7.24 6.51
N THR A 110 -7.06 -6.83 7.77
CA THR A 110 -8.02 -7.47 8.68
C THR A 110 -9.18 -6.56 9.03
N ALA A 111 -9.33 -5.44 8.35
CA ALA A 111 -10.35 -4.43 8.63
C ALA A 111 -11.73 -4.83 8.07
N GLU A 112 -12.78 -4.81 8.88
CA GLU A 112 -14.17 -4.94 8.40
C GLU A 112 -14.57 -3.75 7.50
N LYS A 113 -14.05 -2.58 7.82
CA LYS A 113 -14.18 -1.36 7.03
C LYS A 113 -12.82 -0.87 6.60
N LEU A 114 -12.53 -1.00 5.32
CA LEU A 114 -11.25 -0.58 4.77
C LEU A 114 -11.29 0.91 4.38
N ASN A 115 -10.41 1.70 4.99
CA ASN A 115 -10.26 3.11 4.66
C ASN A 115 -9.16 3.27 3.61
N LEU A 116 -9.50 3.89 2.48
CA LEU A 116 -8.62 4.09 1.34
C LEU A 116 -8.52 5.59 1.03
N ASN A 117 -7.31 6.12 0.97
CA ASN A 117 -7.06 7.51 0.61
C ASN A 117 -6.23 7.59 -0.68
N PHE A 118 -6.74 8.27 -1.69
CA PHE A 118 -6.07 8.50 -2.96
C PHE A 118 -5.88 9.99 -3.20
N ASP A 119 -4.64 10.45 -3.38
CA ASP A 119 -4.32 11.84 -3.69
C ASP A 119 -3.35 11.91 -4.87
N THR A 120 -3.80 12.42 -5.99
CA THR A 120 -3.00 12.59 -7.21
C THR A 120 -2.43 11.25 -7.70
N VAL A 121 -3.32 10.31 -8.00
CA VAL A 121 -2.97 8.93 -8.34
C VAL A 121 -3.32 8.62 -9.79
N GLY A 122 -2.42 8.00 -10.52
CA GLY A 122 -2.63 7.72 -11.94
C GLY A 122 -2.64 8.99 -12.79
N THR A 123 -3.22 8.91 -13.97
CA THR A 123 -3.40 10.06 -14.89
C THR A 123 -4.71 9.94 -15.66
N ALA A 124 -5.22 11.07 -16.17
CA ALA A 124 -6.44 11.13 -16.98
C ALA A 124 -6.33 10.45 -18.37
N ALA A 125 -5.14 10.04 -18.78
CA ALA A 125 -4.96 9.35 -20.05
C ALA A 125 -5.73 8.02 -20.09
N ALA A 126 -6.15 7.56 -21.26
CA ALA A 126 -6.96 6.34 -21.42
C ALA A 126 -6.32 5.07 -20.81
N ALA A 127 -4.98 5.03 -20.72
CA ALA A 127 -4.21 3.95 -20.09
C ALA A 127 -3.52 4.40 -18.80
N GLY A 128 -4.02 5.45 -18.16
CA GLY A 128 -3.32 6.11 -17.04
C GLY A 128 -3.83 5.72 -15.65
N SER A 129 -4.86 4.88 -15.55
CA SER A 129 -5.26 4.30 -14.26
C SER A 129 -4.19 3.35 -13.76
N ILE A 130 -3.88 3.43 -12.48
CA ILE A 130 -3.05 2.43 -11.81
C ILE A 130 -3.93 1.39 -11.14
N THR A 131 -3.41 0.18 -10.99
CA THR A 131 -4.03 -0.85 -10.18
C THR A 131 -3.57 -0.70 -8.72
N VAL A 132 -4.53 -0.69 -7.81
CA VAL A 132 -4.29 -0.87 -6.38
C VAL A 132 -4.85 -2.25 -6.02
N ASP A 133 -3.97 -3.22 -5.89
CA ASP A 133 -4.32 -4.58 -5.49
C ASP A 133 -4.34 -4.65 -3.97
N LEU A 134 -5.47 -5.01 -3.42
CA LEU A 134 -5.69 -5.12 -1.97
C LEU A 134 -5.35 -6.52 -1.45
N GLY A 135 -4.78 -7.37 -2.32
CA GLY A 135 -4.39 -8.73 -1.97
C GLY A 135 -5.58 -9.61 -1.64
N VAL A 136 -5.33 -10.63 -0.84
CA VAL A 136 -6.37 -11.51 -0.33
C VAL A 136 -7.04 -10.84 0.85
N ILE A 137 -8.25 -10.34 0.65
CA ILE A 137 -9.15 -10.00 1.74
C ILE A 137 -9.83 -11.31 2.13
N ASP A 138 -9.35 -11.91 3.22
CA ASP A 138 -9.85 -13.22 3.65
C ASP A 138 -11.33 -13.08 4.05
N GLY A 139 -12.11 -13.99 3.52
CA GLY A 139 -13.57 -14.10 3.45
C GLY A 139 -14.46 -13.66 4.60
N SER A 140 -13.95 -13.02 5.62
CA SER A 140 -14.77 -12.52 6.73
C SER A 140 -14.56 -11.03 7.03
N GLN A 141 -13.76 -10.29 6.23
CA GLN A 141 -13.16 -9.10 6.80
C GLN A 141 -13.64 -7.78 6.19
N ALA A 142 -13.42 -7.46 4.93
CA ALA A 142 -13.89 -6.18 4.41
C ALA A 142 -15.30 -6.29 3.85
N THR A 143 -16.29 -5.85 4.62
CA THR A 143 -17.67 -5.73 4.16
C THR A 143 -17.96 -4.37 3.54
N SER A 144 -17.08 -3.39 3.75
CA SER A 144 -17.27 -2.05 3.21
C SER A 144 -15.97 -1.30 2.95
N PHE A 145 -16.00 -0.42 1.94
CA PHE A 145 -14.93 0.55 1.67
C PHE A 145 -15.38 1.97 2.04
N ASN A 146 -14.45 2.73 2.59
CA ASN A 146 -14.56 4.17 2.73
C ASN A 146 -13.41 4.81 1.94
N ILE A 147 -13.74 5.41 0.80
CA ILE A 147 -12.76 5.92 -0.15
C ILE A 147 -12.79 7.45 -0.13
N ILE A 148 -11.64 8.07 0.13
CA ILE A 148 -11.42 9.48 -0.07
C ILE A 148 -10.52 9.63 -1.28
N ALA A 149 -10.98 10.34 -2.31
CA ALA A 149 -10.24 10.48 -3.57
C ALA A 149 -10.12 11.94 -4.00
N LYS A 150 -8.91 12.32 -4.39
CA LYS A 150 -8.60 13.61 -4.98
C LYS A 150 -7.72 13.42 -6.22
N ASP A 151 -8.23 13.81 -7.38
CA ASP A 151 -7.52 13.67 -8.66
C ASP A 151 -6.96 12.25 -8.87
N ALA A 152 -7.81 11.23 -8.70
CA ALA A 152 -7.41 9.84 -8.66
C ALA A 152 -8.00 9.01 -9.81
N TYR A 153 -7.13 8.30 -10.51
CA TYR A 153 -7.45 7.35 -11.58
C TYR A 153 -6.97 5.97 -11.16
N VAL A 154 -7.87 5.18 -10.57
CA VAL A 154 -7.54 3.94 -9.86
C VAL A 154 -8.45 2.81 -10.29
N THR A 155 -7.87 1.64 -10.53
CA THR A 155 -8.58 0.36 -10.57
C THR A 155 -8.30 -0.39 -9.28
N LEU A 156 -9.32 -0.56 -8.46
CA LEU A 156 -9.24 -1.38 -7.25
C LEU A 156 -9.42 -2.85 -7.63
N LYS A 157 -8.57 -3.69 -7.10
CA LYS A 157 -8.59 -5.13 -7.30
C LYS A 157 -8.43 -5.83 -5.96
N GLU A 158 -9.19 -6.88 -5.77
CA GLU A 158 -9.01 -7.89 -4.72
C GLU A 158 -8.62 -9.21 -5.37
N THR A 159 -7.80 -9.98 -4.68
CA THR A 159 -7.57 -11.38 -5.04
C THR A 159 -8.49 -12.23 -4.17
N ALA A 160 -9.36 -13.02 -4.78
CA ALA A 160 -10.27 -13.89 -4.05
C ALA A 160 -9.48 -14.85 -3.15
N GLY A 161 -9.79 -14.82 -1.85
CA GLY A 161 -9.30 -15.80 -0.91
C GLY A 161 -9.84 -17.21 -1.21
N THR A 162 -9.20 -18.23 -0.68
CA THR A 162 -9.64 -19.62 -0.81
C THR A 162 -10.92 -19.93 -0.04
N THR A 163 -11.36 -19.01 0.82
CA THR A 163 -12.59 -19.13 1.61
C THR A 163 -13.66 -18.27 0.96
N ALA A 164 -14.58 -18.92 0.26
CA ALA A 164 -15.77 -18.25 -0.27
C ALA A 164 -16.58 -17.65 0.89
N GLY A 165 -16.72 -16.34 0.96
CA GLY A 165 -17.63 -15.81 1.97
C GLY A 165 -17.71 -14.32 2.25
N ALA A 166 -16.74 -13.48 1.99
CA ALA A 166 -16.99 -12.05 2.14
C ALA A 166 -17.08 -11.38 0.78
N THR A 167 -18.22 -10.82 0.58
CA THR A 167 -18.47 -9.91 -0.52
C THR A 167 -18.50 -8.51 0.08
N THR A 168 -17.64 -7.63 -0.40
CA THR A 168 -17.81 -6.21 -0.12
C THR A 168 -19.17 -5.76 -0.63
N THR A 169 -20.02 -5.36 0.28
CA THR A 169 -21.42 -5.03 -0.04
C THR A 169 -21.67 -3.53 -0.18
N SER A 170 -20.74 -2.70 0.26
CA SER A 170 -20.90 -1.25 0.18
C SER A 170 -19.60 -0.50 -0.02
N ALA A 171 -19.67 0.64 -0.69
CA ALA A 171 -18.57 1.60 -0.78
C ALA A 171 -19.11 3.03 -0.58
N THR A 172 -18.44 3.82 0.24
CA THR A 172 -18.69 5.25 0.34
C THR A 172 -17.51 5.97 -0.30
N ILE A 173 -17.78 6.86 -1.26
CA ILE A 173 -16.75 7.59 -1.98
C ILE A 173 -16.94 9.10 -1.77
N ALA A 174 -15.99 9.73 -1.13
CA ALA A 174 -15.88 11.19 -1.06
C ALA A 174 -14.79 11.65 -2.04
N ALA A 175 -15.19 12.33 -3.11
CA ALA A 175 -14.29 12.67 -4.20
C ALA A 175 -14.22 14.19 -4.41
N THR A 176 -13.00 14.71 -4.65
CA THR A 176 -12.74 16.09 -5.06
C THR A 176 -11.82 16.11 -6.29
N GLY A 177 -11.97 17.13 -7.16
CA GLY A 177 -11.23 17.17 -8.42
C GLY A 177 -11.77 16.18 -9.45
N THR A 178 -10.89 15.66 -10.30
CA THR A 178 -11.28 14.73 -11.38
C THR A 178 -10.87 13.31 -11.03
N ASN A 179 -11.86 12.43 -10.87
CA ASN A 179 -11.61 11.07 -10.40
C ASN A 179 -12.23 10.03 -11.33
N LYS A 180 -11.57 8.86 -11.40
CA LYS A 180 -12.11 7.66 -12.01
C LYS A 180 -11.73 6.48 -11.12
N ILE A 181 -12.65 6.01 -10.32
CA ILE A 181 -12.48 4.83 -9.48
C ILE A 181 -13.22 3.67 -10.15
N GLN A 182 -12.50 2.63 -10.46
CA GLN A 182 -13.03 1.40 -11.06
C GLN A 182 -12.80 0.24 -10.09
N PHE A 183 -13.76 -0.66 -10.03
CA PHE A 183 -13.63 -1.92 -9.32
C PHE A 183 -13.40 -3.01 -10.37
N ALA A 184 -12.36 -3.83 -10.18
CA ALA A 184 -12.12 -4.95 -11.08
C ALA A 184 -13.22 -6.01 -10.93
N THR A 185 -13.64 -6.58 -12.05
CA THR A 185 -14.94 -7.28 -12.20
C THR A 185 -15.00 -8.67 -11.57
N SER A 186 -13.91 -9.22 -11.05
CA SER A 186 -13.92 -10.62 -10.58
C SER A 186 -14.38 -10.79 -9.14
N ASP A 187 -14.06 -9.85 -8.26
CA ASP A 187 -14.17 -10.07 -6.82
C ASP A 187 -14.97 -8.99 -6.07
N LEU A 188 -15.17 -7.83 -6.68
CA LEU A 188 -15.94 -6.71 -6.15
C LEU A 188 -17.35 -6.59 -6.80
N ALA A 189 -17.82 -7.68 -7.38
CA ALA A 189 -19.03 -7.70 -8.23
C ALA A 189 -20.34 -7.45 -7.48
N THR A 190 -20.32 -7.26 -6.17
CA THR A 190 -21.53 -7.17 -5.35
C THR A 190 -21.65 -5.91 -4.52
N ILE A 191 -21.05 -4.78 -4.97
CA ILE A 191 -21.33 -3.50 -4.32
C ILE A 191 -22.78 -3.12 -4.61
N GLU A 192 -23.64 -3.29 -3.64
CA GLU A 192 -25.08 -3.00 -3.73
C GLU A 192 -25.43 -1.54 -3.41
N THR A 193 -24.50 -0.80 -2.81
CA THR A 193 -24.71 0.61 -2.41
C THR A 193 -23.45 1.43 -2.65
N LEU A 194 -23.58 2.51 -3.40
CA LEU A 194 -22.59 3.56 -3.63
C LEU A 194 -23.04 4.83 -2.91
#